data_3a8c018ca82113a9dc1222b4e3f60139
#
_entry.id   3a8c018ca82113a9dc1222b4e3f60139
#
_cell.length_a   1.000
_cell.length_b   1.000
_cell.length_c   1.000
_cell.angle_alpha   90.00
_cell.angle_beta   90.00
_cell.angle_gamma   90.00
#
_symmetry.space_group_name_H-M   'P 1'
#
loop_
_entity.id
_entity.type
_entity.pdbx_description
1 polymer ?
#
loop_
_entity_poly.entity_id
_entity_poly.type
_entity_poly.pdbx_seq_one_letter_code
_entity_poly.pdbx_strand_id
1 'polypeptide(L)'
;MKKNHFLQELSISATQKRNGANNSKNDVLKIQSWLNLFELVNSGSGTLTSIDGDFGPATEKAVMNFQKAQGIIQNGVVDAAVFKLLCSPLQTAFETIPTGNGLRQRIINAGKLHVENFPHELIIKNKSNSGPWVRSYMDGLEGTDMFWCMGFVQAIIDQAASSLNKNFKDLMPSSFSCDVVGEEALAKGLLTRFAKVRDDPSVVKPGDIFLLQATPHDWTHTGIIVSVGNDVFETVEGNTNNDGSNNGDRACKRIRNFRKQKLDVFSIEPLV
;
A
#
# COMPACT_ATOMS: atom_id res chain seq x y z
N MET A 1 -3.67 14.96 -4.01
CA MET A 1 -3.97 13.58 -4.40
C MET A 1 -5.46 13.41 -4.67
N LYS A 2 -5.83 12.58 -5.63
CA LYS A 2 -7.23 12.17 -5.90
C LYS A 2 -7.63 11.00 -5.00
N LYS A 3 -6.69 10.11 -4.70
CA LYS A 3 -6.85 9.03 -3.73
C LYS A 3 -6.54 9.58 -2.33
N ASN A 4 -7.57 9.90 -1.58
CA ASN A 4 -7.42 10.60 -0.29
C ASN A 4 -8.11 9.87 0.88
N HIS A 5 -8.55 8.62 0.67
CA HIS A 5 -9.20 7.84 1.73
C HIS A 5 -8.29 7.63 2.96
N PHE A 6 -6.96 7.58 2.75
CA PHE A 6 -6.00 7.46 3.84
C PHE A 6 -6.21 8.51 4.96
N LEU A 7 -6.74 9.70 4.63
CA LEU A 7 -7.03 10.74 5.62
C LEU A 7 -8.03 10.26 6.69
N GLN A 8 -8.94 9.36 6.33
CA GLN A 8 -9.89 8.77 7.27
C GLN A 8 -9.22 7.80 8.26
N GLU A 9 -8.05 7.27 7.90
CA GLU A 9 -7.27 6.37 8.75
C GLU A 9 -6.31 7.10 9.69
N LEU A 10 -6.15 8.42 9.55
CA LEU A 10 -5.21 9.24 10.33
C LEU A 10 -5.83 9.90 11.57
N SER A 11 -7.13 9.70 11.83
CA SER A 11 -7.80 10.32 12.95
C SER A 11 -8.82 9.42 13.64
N ILE A 12 -9.11 9.73 14.88
CA ILE A 12 -10.23 9.21 15.67
C ILE A 12 -11.14 10.35 16.09
N SER A 13 -12.43 10.05 16.28
CA SER A 13 -13.46 11.07 16.57
C SER A 13 -13.41 11.58 18.02
N ALA A 14 -12.93 10.75 18.96
CA ALA A 14 -12.80 11.08 20.38
C ALA A 14 -11.71 10.22 21.03
N THR A 15 -11.31 10.60 22.25
CA THR A 15 -10.42 9.80 23.10
C THR A 15 -11.07 8.46 23.42
N GLN A 16 -10.34 7.38 23.16
CA GLN A 16 -10.75 6.00 23.40
C GLN A 16 -10.01 5.43 24.61
N LYS A 17 -10.72 4.75 25.51
CA LYS A 17 -10.17 4.13 26.73
C LYS A 17 -11.12 3.09 27.28
N ARG A 18 -10.65 2.23 28.16
CA ARG A 18 -11.50 1.28 28.87
C ARG A 18 -12.64 1.99 29.59
N ASN A 19 -13.88 1.47 29.45
CA ASN A 19 -15.10 2.07 30.00
C ASN A 19 -15.34 3.53 29.60
N GLY A 20 -14.78 3.98 28.48
CA GLY A 20 -14.97 5.34 28.00
C GLY A 20 -16.37 5.55 27.41
N ALA A 21 -17.09 6.56 27.92
CA ALA A 21 -18.45 6.87 27.46
C ALA A 21 -18.50 7.27 25.96
N ASN A 22 -17.39 7.77 25.43
CA ASN A 22 -17.27 8.23 24.03
C ASN A 22 -16.54 7.22 23.12
N ASN A 23 -16.42 5.95 23.53
CA ASN A 23 -15.82 4.95 22.69
C ASN A 23 -16.65 4.73 21.43
N SER A 24 -16.00 4.85 20.28
CA SER A 24 -16.55 4.55 18.97
C SER A 24 -16.02 3.21 18.49
N LYS A 25 -16.91 2.31 18.08
CA LYS A 25 -16.52 0.99 17.56
C LYS A 25 -15.52 1.12 16.40
N ASN A 26 -15.75 2.08 15.49
CA ASN A 26 -14.87 2.28 14.34
C ASN A 26 -13.49 2.80 14.77
N ASP A 27 -13.41 3.71 15.73
CA ASP A 27 -12.14 4.21 16.23
C ASP A 27 -11.36 3.13 16.99
N VAL A 28 -12.07 2.31 17.78
CA VAL A 28 -11.45 1.17 18.48
C VAL A 28 -10.91 0.15 17.48
N LEU A 29 -11.65 -0.16 16.41
CA LEU A 29 -11.16 -1.04 15.33
C LEU A 29 -9.88 -0.50 14.66
N LYS A 30 -9.79 0.82 14.44
CA LYS A 30 -8.56 1.44 13.92
C LYS A 30 -7.40 1.27 14.91
N ILE A 31 -7.62 1.58 16.19
CA ILE A 31 -6.61 1.42 17.24
C ILE A 31 -6.10 -0.01 17.31
N GLN A 32 -7.02 -0.98 17.41
CA GLN A 32 -6.68 -2.41 17.46
C GLN A 32 -5.91 -2.85 16.21
N SER A 33 -6.31 -2.36 15.03
CA SER A 33 -5.60 -2.64 13.79
C SER A 33 -4.16 -2.12 13.82
N TRP A 34 -3.95 -0.87 14.26
CA TRP A 34 -2.61 -0.30 14.36
C TRP A 34 -1.74 -0.96 15.43
N LEU A 35 -2.32 -1.38 16.55
CA LEU A 35 -1.60 -2.15 17.59
C LEU A 35 -1.11 -3.49 17.03
N ASN A 36 -1.93 -4.18 16.24
CA ASN A 36 -1.54 -5.44 15.60
C ASN A 36 -0.47 -5.20 14.51
N LEU A 37 -0.59 -4.13 13.71
CA LEU A 37 0.44 -3.75 12.74
C LEU A 37 1.76 -3.39 13.43
N PHE A 38 1.71 -2.74 14.59
CA PHE A 38 2.91 -2.44 15.38
C PHE A 38 3.60 -3.72 15.85
N GLU A 39 2.84 -4.73 16.33
CA GLU A 39 3.40 -6.04 16.71
C GLU A 39 4.07 -6.77 15.55
N LEU A 40 3.50 -6.69 14.32
CA LEU A 40 4.10 -7.32 13.13
C LEU A 40 5.50 -6.77 12.84
N VAL A 41 5.72 -5.48 13.08
CA VAL A 41 7.02 -4.82 12.85
C VAL A 41 7.92 -4.92 14.06
N ASN A 42 7.36 -4.92 15.28
CA ASN A 42 8.06 -4.93 16.57
C ASN A 42 7.68 -6.19 17.36
N SER A 43 8.04 -7.34 16.83
CA SER A 43 7.68 -8.65 17.42
C SER A 43 8.09 -8.74 18.88
N GLY A 44 7.17 -9.18 19.71
CA GLY A 44 7.35 -9.27 21.17
C GLY A 44 7.07 -7.96 21.92
N SER A 45 6.54 -6.93 21.26
CA SER A 45 6.10 -5.69 21.91
C SER A 45 4.91 -5.91 22.85
N GLY A 46 4.15 -6.99 22.66
CA GLY A 46 2.96 -7.33 23.43
C GLY A 46 1.76 -6.43 23.11
N THR A 47 1.72 -5.88 21.88
CA THR A 47 0.62 -5.02 21.43
C THR A 47 -0.47 -5.78 20.68
N LEU A 48 -0.34 -7.10 20.51
CA LEU A 48 -1.34 -7.93 19.86
C LEU A 48 -2.65 -7.94 20.66
N THR A 49 -3.77 -7.71 19.98
CA THR A 49 -5.12 -7.70 20.55
C THR A 49 -6.16 -8.16 19.54
N SER A 50 -7.34 -8.56 19.98
CA SER A 50 -8.48 -8.84 19.08
C SER A 50 -8.91 -7.57 18.35
N ILE A 51 -9.28 -7.70 17.08
CA ILE A 51 -9.84 -6.58 16.27
C ILE A 51 -11.36 -6.76 16.24
N ASP A 52 -12.04 -6.38 17.34
CA ASP A 52 -13.47 -6.58 17.57
C ASP A 52 -14.26 -5.27 17.77
N GLY A 53 -13.53 -4.16 18.00
CA GLY A 53 -14.09 -2.84 18.23
C GLY A 53 -14.56 -2.63 19.69
N ASP A 54 -14.16 -3.50 20.63
CA ASP A 54 -14.36 -3.33 22.06
C ASP A 54 -13.05 -2.89 22.74
N PHE A 55 -13.10 -1.78 23.46
CA PHE A 55 -11.95 -1.30 24.23
C PHE A 55 -11.91 -1.98 25.63
N GLY A 56 -11.70 -3.29 25.62
CA GLY A 56 -11.61 -4.12 26.81
C GLY A 56 -10.22 -4.10 27.47
N PRO A 57 -10.02 -4.93 28.54
CA PRO A 57 -8.75 -5.03 29.26
C PRO A 57 -7.57 -5.42 28.36
N ALA A 58 -7.77 -6.25 27.34
CA ALA A 58 -6.73 -6.67 26.41
C ALA A 58 -6.25 -5.50 25.56
N THR A 59 -7.18 -4.70 25.02
CA THR A 59 -6.87 -3.48 24.25
C THR A 59 -6.16 -2.45 25.12
N GLU A 60 -6.63 -2.21 26.37
CA GLU A 60 -5.97 -1.31 27.32
C GLU A 60 -4.51 -1.72 27.56
N LYS A 61 -4.26 -3.01 27.83
CA LYS A 61 -2.90 -3.54 28.02
C LYS A 61 -2.03 -3.36 26.80
N ALA A 62 -2.56 -3.66 25.62
CA ALA A 62 -1.85 -3.48 24.35
C ALA A 62 -1.47 -2.00 24.12
N VAL A 63 -2.37 -1.06 24.43
CA VAL A 63 -2.10 0.39 24.40
C VAL A 63 -0.98 0.76 25.37
N MET A 64 -1.02 0.26 26.63
CA MET A 64 0.04 0.52 27.60
C MET A 64 1.40 -0.01 27.12
N ASN A 65 1.44 -1.18 26.50
CA ASN A 65 2.66 -1.74 25.93
C ASN A 65 3.17 -0.87 24.75
N PHE A 66 2.29 -0.41 23.88
CA PHE A 66 2.65 0.55 22.82
C PHE A 66 3.21 1.85 23.42
N GLN A 67 2.54 2.44 24.41
CA GLN A 67 2.99 3.65 25.09
C GLN A 67 4.37 3.44 25.74
N LYS A 68 4.62 2.28 26.35
CA LYS A 68 5.93 1.88 26.87
C LYS A 68 6.98 1.85 25.76
N ALA A 69 6.68 1.22 24.64
CA ALA A 69 7.60 1.12 23.50
C ALA A 69 7.92 2.50 22.89
N GLN A 70 6.97 3.44 22.96
CA GLN A 70 7.15 4.83 22.52
C GLN A 70 7.78 5.75 23.59
N GLY A 71 8.06 5.25 24.79
CA GLY A 71 8.65 6.05 25.88
C GLY A 71 7.71 7.14 26.44
N ILE A 72 6.39 6.96 26.33
CA ILE A 72 5.37 7.90 26.81
C ILE A 72 4.61 7.32 28.02
N ILE A 73 3.76 8.14 28.66
CA ILE A 73 2.98 7.76 29.85
C ILE A 73 2.08 6.55 29.53
N GLN A 74 2.24 5.47 30.31
CA GLN A 74 1.51 4.22 30.19
C GLN A 74 0.17 4.28 30.93
N ASN A 75 -0.80 5.01 30.38
CA ASN A 75 -2.12 5.20 31.02
C ASN A 75 -3.26 4.42 30.34
N GLY A 76 -2.96 3.67 29.25
CA GLY A 76 -3.96 2.88 28.53
C GLY A 76 -4.99 3.73 27.75
N VAL A 77 -4.76 5.02 27.59
CA VAL A 77 -5.67 5.96 26.91
C VAL A 77 -5.13 6.30 25.53
N VAL A 78 -5.99 6.30 24.52
CA VAL A 78 -5.66 6.74 23.17
C VAL A 78 -6.40 8.04 22.89
N ASP A 79 -5.71 9.15 23.04
CA ASP A 79 -6.12 10.46 22.54
C ASP A 79 -5.60 10.69 21.12
N ALA A 80 -5.85 11.87 20.56
CA ALA A 80 -5.39 12.22 19.21
C ALA A 80 -3.85 12.16 19.08
N ALA A 81 -3.10 12.47 20.12
CA ALA A 81 -1.64 12.44 20.09
C ALA A 81 -1.11 11.01 20.06
N VAL A 82 -1.64 10.12 20.90
CA VAL A 82 -1.30 8.69 20.91
C VAL A 82 -1.72 8.03 19.60
N PHE A 83 -2.91 8.36 19.07
CA PHE A 83 -3.37 7.81 17.80
C PHE A 83 -2.47 8.25 16.63
N LYS A 84 -2.01 9.49 16.62
CA LYS A 84 -1.05 9.99 15.61
C LYS A 84 0.27 9.20 15.63
N LEU A 85 0.74 8.79 16.81
CA LEU A 85 1.92 7.91 16.90
C LEU A 85 1.63 6.51 16.33
N LEU A 86 0.45 5.95 16.59
CA LEU A 86 0.03 4.64 16.06
C LEU A 86 -0.02 4.64 14.54
N CYS A 87 -0.63 5.65 13.92
CA CYS A 87 -0.80 5.72 12.47
C CYS A 87 0.36 6.43 11.74
N SER A 88 1.44 6.79 12.45
CA SER A 88 2.57 7.54 11.89
C SER A 88 3.21 6.90 10.64
N PRO A 89 3.31 5.56 10.50
CA PRO A 89 3.85 4.97 9.27
C PRO A 89 3.00 5.30 8.05
N LEU A 90 1.67 5.23 8.17
CA LEU A 90 0.75 5.59 7.08
C LEU A 90 0.84 7.09 6.76
N GLN A 91 0.84 7.93 7.80
CA GLN A 91 0.99 9.37 7.65
C GLN A 91 2.29 9.71 6.90
N THR A 92 3.41 9.14 7.33
CA THR A 92 4.72 9.35 6.68
C THR A 92 4.68 8.94 5.21
N ALA A 93 4.15 7.75 4.92
CA ALA A 93 4.10 7.24 3.55
C ALA A 93 3.28 8.13 2.62
N PHE A 94 2.08 8.57 3.04
CA PHE A 94 1.16 9.30 2.18
C PHE A 94 1.33 10.82 2.18
N GLU A 95 1.75 11.42 3.29
CA GLU A 95 1.85 12.90 3.40
C GLU A 95 3.24 13.44 3.04
N THR A 96 4.28 12.59 3.00
CA THR A 96 5.60 13.04 2.53
C THR A 96 5.55 13.33 1.03
N ILE A 97 5.89 14.55 0.65
CA ILE A 97 5.95 14.94 -0.76
C ILE A 97 7.13 14.22 -1.43
N PRO A 98 6.88 13.39 -2.46
CA PRO A 98 7.95 12.68 -3.15
C PRO A 98 8.92 13.66 -3.82
N THR A 99 10.22 13.49 -3.57
CA THR A 99 11.28 14.27 -4.19
C THR A 99 11.89 13.54 -5.38
N GLY A 100 12.59 14.26 -6.25
CA GLY A 100 13.31 13.69 -7.39
C GLY A 100 13.16 14.53 -8.66
N ASN A 101 14.07 14.29 -9.62
CA ASN A 101 14.07 14.96 -10.91
C ASN A 101 13.01 14.36 -11.84
N GLY A 102 11.86 15.05 -11.93
CA GLY A 102 10.73 14.64 -12.76
C GLY A 102 9.88 13.52 -12.14
N LEU A 103 8.81 13.16 -12.85
CA LEU A 103 7.77 12.28 -12.34
C LEU A 103 8.28 10.86 -12.06
N ARG A 104 9.08 10.28 -12.95
CA ARG A 104 9.59 8.89 -12.83
C ARG A 104 10.35 8.70 -11.53
N GLN A 105 11.27 9.61 -11.20
CA GLN A 105 12.03 9.52 -9.96
C GLN A 105 11.14 9.71 -8.73
N ARG A 106 10.13 10.59 -8.80
CA ARG A 106 9.17 10.78 -7.70
C ARG A 106 8.31 9.54 -7.47
N ILE A 107 7.88 8.85 -8.53
CA ILE A 107 7.17 7.56 -8.43
C ILE A 107 8.03 6.51 -7.72
N ILE A 108 9.30 6.37 -8.14
CA ILE A 108 10.23 5.42 -7.54
C ILE A 108 10.46 5.73 -6.05
N ASN A 109 10.68 7.00 -5.72
CA ASN A 109 10.95 7.41 -4.34
C ASN A 109 9.69 7.27 -3.47
N ALA A 110 8.50 7.60 -3.99
CA ALA A 110 7.25 7.35 -3.29
C ALA A 110 7.05 5.85 -3.02
N GLY A 111 7.23 5.00 -4.04
CA GLY A 111 7.10 3.55 -3.87
C GLY A 111 8.06 2.96 -2.83
N LYS A 112 9.32 3.41 -2.84
CA LYS A 112 10.31 3.02 -1.83
C LYS A 112 9.91 3.48 -0.43
N LEU A 113 9.46 4.74 -0.29
CA LEU A 113 9.02 5.29 0.99
C LEU A 113 7.83 4.51 1.57
N HIS A 114 6.85 4.15 0.72
CA HIS A 114 5.74 3.31 1.18
C HIS A 114 6.26 1.97 1.71
N VAL A 115 7.09 1.27 0.96
CA VAL A 115 7.66 -0.03 1.38
C VAL A 115 8.48 0.09 2.67
N GLU A 116 9.20 1.18 2.87
CA GLU A 116 9.98 1.48 4.08
C GLU A 116 9.11 1.71 5.33
N ASN A 117 7.82 2.02 5.14
CA ASN A 117 6.84 2.14 6.22
C ASN A 117 6.03 0.85 6.44
N PHE A 118 6.47 -0.27 5.87
CA PHE A 118 5.98 -1.63 6.13
C PHE A 118 4.46 -1.81 5.98
N PRO A 119 3.86 -1.52 4.82
CA PRO A 119 2.45 -1.78 4.60
C PRO A 119 2.15 -3.28 4.71
N HIS A 120 1.25 -3.64 5.61
CA HIS A 120 0.76 -4.99 5.79
C HIS A 120 -0.76 -5.00 5.81
N GLU A 121 -1.35 -6.06 5.28
CA GLU A 121 -2.75 -6.36 5.52
C GLU A 121 -2.94 -7.04 6.88
N LEU A 122 -4.18 -7.07 7.31
CA LEU A 122 -4.63 -7.79 8.48
C LEU A 122 -5.72 -8.80 8.08
N ILE A 123 -5.90 -9.82 8.91
CA ILE A 123 -7.08 -10.67 8.84
C ILE A 123 -8.09 -10.12 9.85
N ILE A 124 -9.18 -9.53 9.34
CA ILE A 124 -10.23 -8.95 10.18
C ILE A 124 -11.51 -9.75 9.93
N LYS A 125 -12.09 -10.34 10.98
CA LYS A 125 -13.29 -11.20 10.88
C LYS A 125 -13.15 -12.31 9.83
N ASN A 126 -12.00 -12.97 9.81
CA ASN A 126 -11.63 -14.04 8.85
C ASN A 126 -11.55 -13.56 7.39
N LYS A 127 -11.41 -12.28 7.12
CA LYS A 127 -11.18 -11.72 5.79
C LYS A 127 -9.76 -11.19 5.70
N SER A 128 -8.97 -11.73 4.77
CA SER A 128 -7.69 -11.17 4.33
C SER A 128 -7.89 -9.85 3.58
N ASN A 129 -6.83 -9.27 3.06
CA ASN A 129 -6.87 -8.00 2.35
C ASN A 129 -7.66 -6.93 3.13
N SER A 130 -7.37 -6.79 4.41
CA SER A 130 -8.09 -5.88 5.32
C SER A 130 -7.11 -5.01 6.11
N GLY A 131 -7.63 -3.95 6.73
CA GLY A 131 -6.88 -3.05 7.59
C GLY A 131 -6.56 -1.69 6.97
N PRO A 132 -5.94 -0.79 7.77
CA PRO A 132 -5.81 0.62 7.39
C PRO A 132 -4.98 0.83 6.11
N TRP A 133 -3.94 0.05 5.87
CA TRP A 133 -3.16 0.14 4.65
C TRP A 133 -3.97 -0.24 3.41
N VAL A 134 -4.70 -1.37 3.48
CA VAL A 134 -5.54 -1.83 2.36
C VAL A 134 -6.61 -0.80 2.05
N ARG A 135 -7.37 -0.34 3.06
CA ARG A 135 -8.40 0.71 2.86
C ARG A 135 -7.83 1.99 2.25
N SER A 136 -6.60 2.36 2.63
CA SER A 136 -5.93 3.55 2.09
C SER A 136 -5.58 3.41 0.61
N TYR A 137 -5.20 2.21 0.16
CA TYR A 137 -4.92 1.94 -1.26
C TYR A 137 -6.17 1.70 -2.09
N MET A 138 -7.22 1.15 -1.48
CA MET A 138 -8.43 0.66 -2.15
C MET A 138 -9.64 1.59 -1.97
N ASP A 139 -9.42 2.88 -1.69
CA ASP A 139 -10.47 3.90 -1.51
C ASP A 139 -11.55 3.49 -0.49
N GLY A 140 -11.12 2.84 0.61
CA GLY A 140 -11.96 2.40 1.71
C GLY A 140 -12.45 0.96 1.61
N LEU A 141 -12.22 0.28 0.50
CA LEU A 141 -12.59 -1.13 0.33
C LEU A 141 -11.58 -2.04 1.03
N GLU A 142 -12.07 -3.14 1.59
CA GLU A 142 -11.28 -4.20 2.21
C GLU A 142 -12.02 -5.54 2.17
N GLY A 143 -11.30 -6.65 2.32
CA GLY A 143 -11.86 -8.00 2.37
C GLY A 143 -11.22 -8.94 1.37
N THR A 144 -11.52 -10.24 1.48
CA THR A 144 -10.81 -11.33 0.80
C THR A 144 -10.63 -11.12 -0.70
N ASP A 145 -11.61 -10.53 -1.38
CA ASP A 145 -11.57 -10.32 -2.83
C ASP A 145 -10.98 -8.96 -3.25
N MET A 146 -10.49 -8.17 -2.28
CA MET A 146 -9.94 -6.84 -2.50
C MET A 146 -8.41 -6.92 -2.70
N PHE A 147 -7.98 -7.52 -3.82
CA PHE A 147 -6.56 -7.57 -4.20
C PHE A 147 -6.01 -6.17 -4.44
N TRP A 148 -5.08 -5.73 -3.60
CA TRP A 148 -4.68 -4.33 -3.52
C TRP A 148 -3.39 -3.97 -4.25
N CYS A 149 -2.88 -4.85 -5.14
CA CYS A 149 -1.68 -4.57 -5.95
C CYS A 149 -1.86 -3.34 -6.86
N MET A 150 -2.98 -3.26 -7.61
CA MET A 150 -3.27 -2.11 -8.47
C MET A 150 -3.62 -0.86 -7.65
N GLY A 151 -4.29 -1.01 -6.51
CA GLY A 151 -4.56 0.09 -5.58
C GLY A 151 -3.26 0.73 -5.05
N PHE A 152 -2.26 -0.09 -4.70
CA PHE A 152 -0.92 0.36 -4.33
C PHE A 152 -0.25 1.16 -5.46
N VAL A 153 -0.21 0.61 -6.68
CA VAL A 153 0.37 1.29 -7.84
C VAL A 153 -0.30 2.65 -8.09
N GLN A 154 -1.63 2.69 -8.09
CA GLN A 154 -2.38 3.93 -8.31
C GLN A 154 -2.12 4.98 -7.23
N ALA A 155 -2.04 4.58 -5.96
CA ALA A 155 -1.76 5.51 -4.86
C ALA A 155 -0.38 6.15 -5.00
N ILE A 156 0.64 5.36 -5.35
CA ILE A 156 2.01 5.85 -5.58
C ILE A 156 2.05 6.84 -6.75
N ILE A 157 1.42 6.49 -7.89
CA ILE A 157 1.41 7.35 -9.08
C ILE A 157 0.63 8.63 -8.80
N ASP A 158 -0.53 8.56 -8.12
CA ASP A 158 -1.31 9.73 -7.75
C ASP A 158 -0.53 10.66 -6.81
N GLN A 159 0.18 10.12 -5.83
CA GLN A 159 1.00 10.93 -4.91
C GLN A 159 2.11 11.66 -5.68
N ALA A 160 2.85 10.97 -6.52
CA ALA A 160 3.92 11.55 -7.31
C ALA A 160 3.39 12.57 -8.34
N ALA A 161 2.33 12.23 -9.08
CA ALA A 161 1.70 13.12 -10.06
C ALA A 161 1.13 14.38 -9.42
N SER A 162 0.42 14.23 -8.30
CA SER A 162 -0.15 15.37 -7.54
C SER A 162 0.93 16.34 -7.05
N SER A 163 2.13 15.85 -6.71
CA SER A 163 3.27 16.70 -6.31
C SER A 163 3.80 17.60 -7.44
N LEU A 164 3.39 17.31 -8.68
CA LEU A 164 3.69 18.07 -9.91
C LEU A 164 2.45 18.71 -10.54
N ASN A 165 1.33 18.76 -9.82
CA ASN A 165 0.03 19.24 -10.31
C ASN A 165 -0.49 18.45 -11.53
N LYS A 166 -0.11 17.18 -11.66
CA LYS A 166 -0.60 16.25 -12.68
C LYS A 166 -1.67 15.32 -12.09
N ASN A 167 -2.50 14.72 -12.95
CA ASN A 167 -3.58 13.82 -12.54
C ASN A 167 -3.31 12.41 -13.08
N PHE A 168 -3.19 11.42 -12.21
CA PHE A 168 -2.94 10.03 -12.61
C PHE A 168 -4.05 9.45 -13.52
N LYS A 169 -5.28 10.01 -13.47
CA LYS A 169 -6.40 9.61 -14.33
C LYS A 169 -6.18 9.95 -15.81
N ASP A 170 -5.25 10.84 -16.11
CA ASP A 170 -4.86 11.13 -17.50
C ASP A 170 -4.08 9.95 -18.12
N LEU A 171 -3.48 9.09 -17.26
CA LEU A 171 -2.77 7.88 -17.66
C LEU A 171 -3.68 6.66 -17.69
N MET A 172 -4.41 6.40 -16.59
CA MET A 172 -5.15 5.15 -16.38
C MET A 172 -6.51 5.38 -15.71
N PRO A 173 -7.49 4.47 -15.88
CA PRO A 173 -8.76 4.52 -15.18
C PRO A 173 -8.58 4.24 -13.67
N SER A 174 -9.49 4.78 -12.85
CA SER A 174 -9.56 4.44 -11.41
C SER A 174 -10.21 3.06 -11.23
N SER A 175 -9.51 2.00 -11.64
CA SER A 175 -9.95 0.61 -11.50
C SER A 175 -8.89 -0.18 -10.74
N PHE A 176 -9.31 -1.04 -9.83
CA PHE A 176 -8.41 -1.95 -9.11
C PHE A 176 -8.14 -3.26 -9.86
N SER A 177 -8.80 -3.50 -11.00
CA SER A 177 -8.54 -4.64 -11.87
C SER A 177 -7.32 -4.39 -12.74
N CYS A 178 -6.36 -5.31 -12.68
CA CYS A 178 -5.20 -5.32 -13.59
C CYS A 178 -5.64 -5.45 -15.06
N ASP A 179 -6.72 -6.20 -15.32
CA ASP A 179 -7.25 -6.40 -16.67
C ASP A 179 -7.81 -5.10 -17.26
N VAL A 180 -8.64 -4.39 -16.50
CA VAL A 180 -9.21 -3.11 -16.96
C VAL A 180 -8.10 -2.10 -17.27
N VAL A 181 -7.08 -2.01 -16.41
CA VAL A 181 -5.94 -1.10 -16.62
C VAL A 181 -5.07 -1.58 -17.79
N GLY A 182 -4.84 -2.89 -17.92
CA GLY A 182 -4.06 -3.48 -19.00
C GLY A 182 -4.72 -3.30 -20.37
N GLU A 183 -6.04 -3.51 -20.47
CA GLU A 183 -6.81 -3.29 -21.70
C GLU A 183 -6.80 -1.82 -22.13
N GLU A 184 -6.97 -0.90 -21.19
CA GLU A 184 -6.88 0.54 -21.46
C GLU A 184 -5.48 0.93 -21.96
N ALA A 185 -4.43 0.40 -21.33
CA ALA A 185 -3.05 0.61 -21.76
C ALA A 185 -2.79 0.05 -23.16
N LEU A 186 -3.36 -1.12 -23.47
CA LEU A 186 -3.28 -1.73 -24.79
C LEU A 186 -4.01 -0.89 -25.85
N ALA A 187 -5.23 -0.45 -25.56
CA ALA A 187 -6.03 0.38 -26.46
C ALA A 187 -5.36 1.73 -26.77
N LYS A 188 -4.63 2.30 -25.81
CA LYS A 188 -3.85 3.54 -25.98
C LYS A 188 -2.47 3.34 -26.63
N GLY A 189 -2.08 2.11 -26.94
CA GLY A 189 -0.73 1.81 -27.47
C GLY A 189 0.41 2.05 -26.45
N LEU A 190 0.11 2.02 -25.16
CA LEU A 190 1.04 2.25 -24.07
C LEU A 190 1.55 0.96 -23.44
N LEU A 191 1.05 -0.21 -23.86
CA LEU A 191 1.44 -1.51 -23.36
C LEU A 191 2.48 -2.15 -24.28
N THR A 192 3.69 -2.36 -23.77
CA THR A 192 4.73 -3.16 -24.41
C THR A 192 4.60 -4.61 -23.97
N ARG A 193 4.37 -5.52 -24.92
CA ARG A 193 4.21 -6.95 -24.62
C ARG A 193 5.52 -7.59 -24.17
N PHE A 194 5.43 -8.59 -23.31
CA PHE A 194 6.58 -9.29 -22.71
C PHE A 194 7.58 -9.84 -23.77
N ALA A 195 7.13 -10.26 -24.94
CA ALA A 195 8.00 -10.72 -26.02
C ALA A 195 8.94 -9.59 -26.44
N LYS A 196 8.42 -8.39 -26.72
CA LYS A 196 9.23 -7.22 -27.05
C LYS A 196 10.14 -6.79 -25.91
N VAL A 197 9.66 -6.87 -24.66
CA VAL A 197 10.50 -6.59 -23.46
C VAL A 197 11.68 -7.55 -23.36
N ARG A 198 11.49 -8.84 -23.69
CA ARG A 198 12.56 -9.84 -23.73
C ARG A 198 13.58 -9.57 -24.82
N ASP A 199 13.11 -9.20 -26.01
CA ASP A 199 13.97 -8.94 -27.15
C ASP A 199 14.80 -7.66 -26.96
N ASP A 200 14.18 -6.62 -26.40
CA ASP A 200 14.77 -5.30 -26.23
C ASP A 200 14.35 -4.68 -24.88
N PRO A 201 15.04 -5.00 -23.77
CA PRO A 201 14.73 -4.42 -22.47
C PRO A 201 14.91 -2.89 -22.38
N SER A 202 15.61 -2.27 -23.33
CA SER A 202 15.84 -0.81 -23.34
C SER A 202 14.55 0.01 -23.54
N VAL A 203 13.48 -0.64 -24.03
CA VAL A 203 12.15 0.00 -24.16
C VAL A 203 11.49 0.28 -22.83
N VAL A 204 11.95 -0.37 -21.75
CA VAL A 204 11.42 -0.23 -20.39
C VAL A 204 12.19 0.86 -19.64
N LYS A 205 11.46 1.76 -19.00
CA LYS A 205 12.08 2.83 -18.20
C LYS A 205 11.71 2.67 -16.72
N PRO A 206 12.65 2.93 -15.78
CA PRO A 206 12.28 3.03 -14.37
C PRO A 206 11.10 3.97 -14.13
N GLY A 207 10.17 3.58 -13.27
CA GLY A 207 8.89 4.25 -13.06
C GLY A 207 7.74 3.70 -13.90
N ASP A 208 7.99 2.89 -14.93
CA ASP A 208 6.93 2.17 -15.65
C ASP A 208 6.31 1.08 -14.75
N ILE A 209 5.13 0.60 -15.15
CA ILE A 209 4.34 -0.39 -14.43
C ILE A 209 4.50 -1.73 -15.15
N PHE A 210 4.80 -2.81 -14.43
CA PHE A 210 4.65 -4.13 -15.02
C PHE A 210 3.25 -4.71 -14.77
N LEU A 211 2.80 -5.54 -15.68
CA LEU A 211 1.58 -6.34 -15.57
C LEU A 211 1.96 -7.81 -15.81
N LEU A 212 1.72 -8.69 -14.83
CA LEU A 212 2.01 -10.12 -14.93
C LEU A 212 0.91 -10.81 -15.71
N GLN A 213 1.21 -11.20 -16.94
CA GLN A 213 0.26 -11.78 -17.87
C GLN A 213 0.01 -13.26 -17.58
N ALA A 214 -1.25 -13.66 -17.41
CA ALA A 214 -1.73 -15.04 -17.45
C ALA A 214 -2.13 -15.43 -18.88
N THR A 215 -3.01 -14.64 -19.50
CA THR A 215 -3.38 -14.77 -20.92
C THR A 215 -3.20 -13.42 -21.64
N PRO A 216 -3.34 -13.32 -22.97
CA PRO A 216 -3.16 -12.05 -23.69
C PRO A 216 -4.02 -10.88 -23.21
N HIS A 217 -5.11 -11.15 -22.50
CA HIS A 217 -6.07 -10.16 -22.00
C HIS A 217 -6.38 -10.33 -20.50
N ASP A 218 -5.51 -11.01 -19.76
CA ASP A 218 -5.68 -11.30 -18.34
C ASP A 218 -4.35 -11.10 -17.61
N TRP A 219 -4.34 -10.24 -16.60
CA TRP A 219 -3.17 -9.91 -15.77
C TRP A 219 -3.49 -10.08 -14.29
N THR A 220 -2.73 -10.93 -13.64
CA THR A 220 -2.98 -11.37 -12.26
C THR A 220 -2.29 -10.54 -11.20
N HIS A 221 -1.32 -9.68 -11.59
CA HIS A 221 -0.54 -8.90 -10.63
C HIS A 221 0.16 -7.72 -11.30
N THR A 222 0.58 -6.73 -10.48
CA THR A 222 1.24 -5.52 -10.94
C THR A 222 2.17 -4.92 -9.89
N GLY A 223 3.06 -4.05 -10.33
CA GLY A 223 3.93 -3.24 -9.48
C GLY A 223 4.69 -2.21 -10.30
N ILE A 224 5.51 -1.41 -9.62
CA ILE A 224 6.29 -0.33 -10.22
C ILE A 224 7.73 -0.81 -10.43
N ILE A 225 8.27 -0.61 -11.62
CA ILE A 225 9.65 -0.93 -11.97
C ILE A 225 10.57 0.17 -11.41
N VAL A 226 11.49 -0.23 -10.54
CA VAL A 226 12.46 0.68 -9.88
C VAL A 226 13.75 0.76 -10.67
N SER A 227 14.23 -0.37 -11.17
CA SER A 227 15.41 -0.44 -12.02
C SER A 227 15.28 -1.57 -13.04
N VAL A 228 16.04 -1.46 -14.13
CA VAL A 228 16.11 -2.44 -15.23
C VAL A 228 17.53 -2.97 -15.29
N GLY A 229 17.69 -4.27 -15.04
CA GLY A 229 18.94 -5.01 -15.23
C GLY A 229 18.91 -5.83 -16.52
N ASN A 230 19.91 -6.68 -16.73
CA ASN A 230 20.08 -7.48 -17.95
C ASN A 230 18.92 -8.48 -18.15
N ASP A 231 18.45 -9.11 -17.08
CA ASP A 231 17.42 -10.15 -17.09
C ASP A 231 16.31 -9.93 -16.07
N VAL A 232 16.41 -8.88 -15.26
CA VAL A 232 15.53 -8.66 -14.11
C VAL A 232 15.09 -7.20 -14.00
N PHE A 233 13.90 -6.99 -13.46
CA PHE A 233 13.45 -5.74 -12.90
C PHE A 233 13.57 -5.79 -11.37
N GLU A 234 14.10 -4.75 -10.75
CA GLU A 234 13.78 -4.46 -9.36
C GLU A 234 12.44 -3.74 -9.33
N THR A 235 11.56 -4.14 -8.44
CA THR A 235 10.21 -3.62 -8.35
C THR A 235 9.83 -3.26 -6.91
N VAL A 236 8.81 -2.42 -6.75
CA VAL A 236 8.04 -2.26 -5.52
C VAL A 236 6.59 -2.67 -5.81
N GLU A 237 6.04 -3.51 -4.95
CA GLU A 237 4.78 -4.18 -5.19
C GLU A 237 3.93 -4.20 -3.92
N GLY A 238 2.63 -3.99 -4.05
CA GLY A 238 1.64 -4.24 -3.01
C GLY A 238 0.99 -5.60 -3.17
N ASN A 239 0.34 -6.11 -2.13
CA ASN A 239 -0.35 -7.40 -2.14
C ASN A 239 0.56 -8.56 -2.57
N THR A 240 1.76 -8.61 -2.03
CA THR A 240 2.79 -9.61 -2.34
C THR A 240 3.50 -10.07 -1.06
N ASN A 241 4.51 -10.93 -1.18
CA ASN A 241 5.38 -11.33 -0.08
C ASN A 241 6.78 -11.71 -0.59
N ASN A 242 7.68 -12.08 0.32
CA ASN A 242 9.03 -12.48 -0.04
C ASN A 242 9.10 -13.86 -0.72
N ASP A 243 8.09 -14.71 -0.59
CA ASP A 243 8.05 -16.08 -1.12
C ASP A 243 7.58 -16.16 -2.58
N GLY A 244 7.21 -15.04 -3.17
CA GLY A 244 6.84 -14.97 -4.59
C GLY A 244 5.35 -14.92 -4.87
N SER A 245 4.51 -14.81 -3.85
CA SER A 245 3.06 -14.72 -4.04
C SER A 245 2.66 -13.45 -4.79
N ASN A 246 1.64 -13.57 -5.63
CA ASN A 246 0.94 -12.47 -6.29
C ASN A 246 -0.35 -12.08 -5.53
N ASN A 247 -0.57 -12.69 -4.38
CA ASN A 247 -1.59 -12.37 -3.40
C ASN A 247 -0.98 -12.64 -2.02
N GLY A 248 -0.16 -11.74 -1.54
CA GLY A 248 0.54 -11.82 -0.28
C GLY A 248 0.09 -10.74 0.68
N ASP A 249 0.70 -10.71 1.84
CA ASP A 249 0.27 -9.97 3.02
C ASP A 249 0.85 -8.56 3.16
N ARG A 250 1.69 -8.11 2.21
CA ARG A 250 2.44 -6.84 2.38
C ARG A 250 2.80 -6.14 1.08
N ALA A 251 3.35 -4.93 1.23
CA ALA A 251 4.13 -4.31 0.16
C ALA A 251 5.63 -4.51 0.42
N CYS A 252 6.38 -4.88 -0.62
CA CYS A 252 7.82 -5.08 -0.51
C CYS A 252 8.55 -4.84 -1.83
N LYS A 253 9.89 -4.79 -1.75
CA LYS A 253 10.78 -4.82 -2.91
C LYS A 253 10.86 -6.24 -3.43
N ARG A 254 10.81 -6.39 -4.77
CA ARG A 254 10.92 -7.69 -5.43
C ARG A 254 11.92 -7.62 -6.59
N ILE A 255 12.35 -8.81 -7.01
CA ILE A 255 13.11 -9.02 -8.24
C ILE A 255 12.26 -9.89 -9.16
N ARG A 256 11.91 -9.37 -10.34
CA ARG A 256 11.14 -10.05 -11.37
C ARG A 256 12.03 -10.39 -12.56
N ASN A 257 12.14 -11.68 -12.90
CA ASN A 257 12.91 -12.12 -14.05
C ASN A 257 12.03 -12.07 -15.32
N PHE A 258 12.22 -11.06 -16.17
CA PHE A 258 11.41 -10.87 -17.38
C PHE A 258 11.77 -11.85 -18.50
N ARG A 259 12.88 -12.60 -18.39
CA ARG A 259 13.16 -13.72 -19.31
C ARG A 259 12.30 -14.93 -19.02
N LYS A 260 11.97 -15.16 -17.73
CA LYS A 260 11.19 -16.32 -17.26
C LYS A 260 9.71 -16.03 -17.11
N GLN A 261 9.34 -14.80 -16.75
CA GLN A 261 7.97 -14.38 -16.51
C GLN A 261 7.42 -13.59 -17.71
N LYS A 262 6.12 -13.65 -17.94
CA LYS A 262 5.44 -12.86 -18.96
C LYS A 262 5.07 -11.50 -18.36
N LEU A 263 6.00 -10.56 -18.39
CA LEU A 263 5.82 -9.21 -17.86
C LEU A 263 5.56 -8.25 -19.02
N ASP A 264 4.30 -7.90 -19.25
CA ASP A 264 3.95 -6.76 -20.09
C ASP A 264 4.29 -5.47 -19.33
N VAL A 265 4.65 -4.41 -20.03
CA VAL A 265 5.03 -3.14 -19.41
C VAL A 265 4.15 -2.01 -19.92
N PHE A 266 3.48 -1.36 -18.97
CA PHE A 266 2.67 -0.17 -19.22
C PHE A 266 3.52 1.07 -18.99
N SER A 267 3.74 1.83 -20.07
CA SER A 267 4.53 3.06 -20.04
C SER A 267 3.76 4.22 -19.43
N ILE A 268 4.39 4.92 -18.50
CA ILE A 268 3.84 6.16 -17.91
C ILE A 268 4.18 7.42 -18.73
N GLU A 269 4.77 7.28 -19.91
CA GLU A 269 5.27 8.41 -20.73
C GLU A 269 4.27 9.54 -20.93
N PRO A 270 2.95 9.30 -21.16
CA PRO A 270 1.98 10.37 -21.33
C PRO A 270 1.82 11.27 -20.09
N LEU A 271 2.19 10.78 -18.92
CA LEU A 271 2.12 11.53 -17.67
C LEU A 271 3.45 12.25 -17.35
N VAL A 272 4.56 11.86 -17.97
CA VAL A 272 5.88 12.47 -17.76
C VAL A 272 5.98 13.84 -18.43
#